data_2d5b3eb75de97c94e10828c34d3f81dc
#
_entry.id   2d5b3eb75de97c94e10828c34d3f81dc
#
_cell.length_a   1.000
_cell.length_b   1.000
_cell.length_c   1.000
_cell.angle_alpha   90.00
_cell.angle_beta   90.00
_cell.angle_gamma   90.00
#
_symmetry.space_group_name_H-M   'P 1'
#
loop_
_entity.id
_entity.type
_entity.pdbx_description
1 polymer ?
#
loop_
_entity_poly.entity_id
_entity_poly.type
_entity_poly.pdbx_seq_one_letter_code
_entity_poly.pdbx_strand_id
1 'polypeptide(L)'
;AWSLIRQGEAQLGMALLNMERGKGSTLTPLAEKLVWAGHRINARLTPMLESLASELEGEIGRVLLNSKEALRVHASHGFAVEKMIENLTVSGMRVERKYVGSTEAVASLHEGACEIAGFHIPQGEFEEVAFKHYARWLVPKQNRIIHVATRRQGFMVAKGNPHKIYEVSDL
;
A
#
# COMPACT_ATOMS: atom_id res chain seq x y z
N ALA A 1 -27.28 0.89 10.79
CA ALA A 1 -26.09 0.94 11.68
C ALA A 1 -26.39 0.40 13.08
N TRP A 2 -27.40 0.89 13.81
CA TRP A 2 -27.73 0.44 15.18
C TRP A 2 -28.00 -1.05 15.31
N SER A 3 -28.74 -1.66 14.38
CA SER A 3 -29.04 -3.09 14.40
C SER A 3 -27.78 -3.97 14.32
N LEU A 4 -26.80 -3.58 13.52
CA LEU A 4 -25.51 -4.29 13.39
C LEU A 4 -24.69 -4.20 14.69
N ILE A 5 -24.69 -3.05 15.35
CA ILE A 5 -23.99 -2.88 16.62
C ILE A 5 -24.62 -3.77 17.68
N ARG A 6 -25.95 -3.79 17.82
CA ARG A 6 -26.66 -4.65 18.76
C ARG A 6 -26.45 -6.14 18.47
N GLN A 7 -26.41 -6.52 17.21
CA GLN A 7 -26.10 -7.90 16.81
C GLN A 7 -24.67 -8.28 17.20
N GLY A 8 -23.70 -7.38 16.97
CA GLY A 8 -22.32 -7.58 17.39
C GLY A 8 -22.17 -7.68 18.91
N GLU A 9 -22.84 -6.80 19.68
CA GLU A 9 -22.85 -6.86 21.14
C GLU A 9 -23.44 -8.18 21.65
N ALA A 10 -24.51 -8.66 21.03
CA ALA A 10 -25.14 -9.94 21.41
C ALA A 10 -24.21 -11.14 21.12
N GLN A 11 -23.49 -11.12 20.00
CA GLN A 11 -22.52 -12.17 19.65
C GLN A 11 -21.28 -12.16 20.54
N LEU A 12 -20.78 -10.99 20.88
CA LEU A 12 -19.58 -10.84 21.70
C LEU A 12 -19.85 -10.95 23.20
N GLY A 13 -21.13 -10.84 23.62
CA GLY A 13 -21.51 -10.80 25.04
C GLY A 13 -21.03 -9.55 25.78
N MET A 14 -20.63 -8.49 25.06
CA MET A 14 -20.05 -7.27 25.60
C MET A 14 -20.55 -6.03 24.86
N ALA A 15 -20.70 -4.92 25.58
CA ALA A 15 -21.06 -3.65 24.98
C ALA A 15 -19.94 -3.09 24.10
N LEU A 16 -20.31 -2.54 22.96
CA LEU A 16 -19.41 -1.83 22.05
C LEU A 16 -19.47 -0.32 22.22
N LEU A 17 -20.60 0.19 22.76
CA LEU A 17 -20.80 1.61 22.98
C LEU A 17 -21.14 1.90 24.44
N ASN A 18 -20.55 2.97 24.97
CA ASN A 18 -20.97 3.63 26.19
C ASN A 18 -21.96 4.74 25.82
N MET A 19 -23.15 4.70 26.41
CA MET A 19 -24.21 5.69 26.17
C MET A 19 -24.26 6.68 27.35
N GLU A 20 -23.99 7.95 27.09
CA GLU A 20 -24.17 9.01 28.07
C GLU A 20 -25.34 9.92 27.67
N ARG A 21 -26.32 10.04 28.59
CA ARG A 21 -27.51 10.87 28.35
C ARG A 21 -27.09 12.32 28.12
N GLY A 22 -27.45 12.88 26.95
CA GLY A 22 -27.11 14.27 26.60
C GLY A 22 -25.70 14.51 26.06
N LYS A 23 -24.81 13.49 26.05
CA LYS A 23 -23.43 13.60 25.52
C LYS A 23 -23.13 12.71 24.31
N GLY A 24 -24.12 11.91 23.89
CA GLY A 24 -23.93 10.98 22.76
C GLY A 24 -23.40 9.60 23.18
N SER A 25 -22.70 8.94 22.27
CA SER A 25 -22.10 7.62 22.48
C SER A 25 -20.60 7.64 22.23
N THR A 26 -19.84 6.93 23.03
CA THR A 26 -18.40 6.71 22.88
C THR A 26 -18.10 5.23 22.72
N LEU A 27 -16.97 4.89 22.09
CA LEU A 27 -16.55 3.51 21.94
C LEU A 27 -16.10 2.93 23.29
N THR A 28 -16.38 1.67 23.53
CA THR A 28 -15.73 0.91 24.61
C THR A 28 -14.30 0.53 24.20
N PRO A 29 -13.40 0.18 25.14
CA PRO A 29 -12.06 -0.30 24.81
C PRO A 29 -12.05 -1.50 23.86
N LEU A 30 -13.05 -2.38 23.95
CA LEU A 30 -13.22 -3.49 23.00
C LEU A 30 -13.54 -2.97 21.61
N ALA A 31 -14.48 -2.04 21.49
CA ALA A 31 -14.85 -1.45 20.19
C ALA A 31 -13.67 -0.71 19.55
N GLU A 32 -12.88 0.04 20.33
CA GLU A 32 -11.65 0.67 19.83
C GLU A 32 -10.67 -0.35 19.25
N LYS A 33 -10.44 -1.47 19.96
CA LYS A 33 -9.58 -2.55 19.45
C LYS A 33 -10.11 -3.18 18.17
N LEU A 34 -11.43 -3.37 18.05
CA LEU A 34 -12.05 -3.89 16.82
C LEU A 34 -11.90 -2.92 15.64
N VAL A 35 -12.10 -1.62 15.85
CA VAL A 35 -11.86 -0.59 14.83
C VAL A 35 -10.40 -0.61 14.38
N TRP A 36 -9.45 -0.64 15.31
CA TRP A 36 -8.03 -0.73 14.98
C TRP A 36 -7.66 -2.01 14.24
N ALA A 37 -8.24 -3.15 14.63
CA ALA A 37 -8.05 -4.41 13.91
C ALA A 37 -8.60 -4.31 12.48
N GLY A 38 -9.79 -3.72 12.30
CA GLY A 38 -10.39 -3.48 10.99
C GLY A 38 -9.51 -2.61 10.10
N HIS A 39 -8.99 -1.49 10.62
CA HIS A 39 -8.05 -0.64 9.87
C HIS A 39 -6.79 -1.38 9.44
N ARG A 40 -6.19 -2.21 10.32
CA ARG A 40 -5.01 -3.00 9.98
C ARG A 40 -5.30 -4.05 8.90
N ILE A 41 -6.46 -4.70 8.97
CA ILE A 41 -6.88 -5.67 7.97
C ILE A 41 -7.08 -4.97 6.62
N ASN A 42 -7.81 -3.86 6.60
CA ASN A 42 -8.05 -3.10 5.37
C ASN A 42 -6.74 -2.58 4.76
N ALA A 43 -5.82 -2.04 5.57
CA ALA A 43 -4.52 -1.58 5.08
C ALA A 43 -3.70 -2.68 4.40
N ARG A 44 -3.90 -3.96 4.77
CA ARG A 44 -3.24 -5.11 4.13
C ARG A 44 -4.00 -5.62 2.91
N LEU A 45 -5.32 -5.64 2.98
CA LEU A 45 -6.15 -6.22 1.92
C LEU A 45 -6.35 -5.27 0.74
N THR A 46 -6.47 -3.96 0.98
CA THR A 46 -6.75 -2.98 -0.09
C THR A 46 -5.74 -3.07 -1.24
N PRO A 47 -4.41 -3.02 -1.02
CA PRO A 47 -3.45 -3.12 -2.12
C PRO A 47 -3.52 -4.45 -2.88
N MET A 48 -3.83 -5.54 -2.17
CA MET A 48 -3.99 -6.85 -2.79
C MET A 48 -5.23 -6.90 -3.66
N LEU A 49 -6.37 -6.42 -3.18
CA LEU A 49 -7.61 -6.36 -3.94
C LEU A 49 -7.49 -5.44 -5.17
N GLU A 50 -6.81 -4.31 -5.04
CA GLU A 50 -6.55 -3.41 -6.16
C GLU A 50 -5.66 -4.07 -7.23
N SER A 51 -4.65 -4.86 -6.82
CA SER A 51 -3.82 -5.62 -7.75
C SER A 51 -4.64 -6.66 -8.50
N LEU A 52 -5.46 -7.44 -7.79
CA LEU A 52 -6.32 -8.46 -8.39
C LEU A 52 -7.39 -7.86 -9.31
N ALA A 53 -7.98 -6.74 -8.93
CA ALA A 53 -8.93 -6.01 -9.76
C ALA A 53 -8.28 -5.53 -11.05
N SER A 54 -7.08 -4.95 -10.96
CA SER A 54 -6.32 -4.49 -12.13
C SER A 54 -5.92 -5.64 -13.08
N GLU A 55 -5.54 -6.80 -12.52
CA GLU A 55 -5.25 -8.00 -13.30
C GLU A 55 -6.50 -8.48 -14.06
N LEU A 56 -7.65 -8.56 -13.38
CA LEU A 56 -8.92 -8.94 -13.99
C LEU A 56 -9.35 -7.96 -15.08
N GLU A 57 -9.24 -6.66 -14.84
CA GLU A 57 -9.50 -5.61 -15.83
C GLU A 57 -8.59 -5.75 -17.06
N GLY A 58 -7.32 -6.11 -16.84
CA GLY A 58 -6.35 -6.41 -17.90
C GLY A 58 -6.79 -7.59 -18.76
N GLU A 59 -7.19 -8.71 -18.13
CA GLU A 59 -7.69 -9.90 -18.83
C GLU A 59 -8.95 -9.59 -19.66
N ILE A 60 -9.95 -8.96 -19.04
CA ILE A 60 -11.19 -8.56 -19.71
C ILE A 60 -10.88 -7.63 -20.90
N GLY A 61 -10.00 -6.66 -20.69
CA GLY A 61 -9.64 -5.71 -21.74
C GLY A 61 -8.93 -6.34 -22.94
N ARG A 62 -8.11 -7.38 -22.73
CA ARG A 62 -7.49 -8.15 -23.81
C ARG A 62 -8.52 -8.84 -24.69
N VAL A 63 -9.57 -9.39 -24.09
CA VAL A 63 -10.64 -10.11 -24.80
C VAL A 63 -11.59 -9.15 -25.52
N LEU A 64 -12.03 -8.07 -24.84
CA LEU A 64 -13.08 -7.20 -25.36
C LEU A 64 -12.59 -6.20 -26.41
N LEU A 65 -11.35 -5.74 -26.32
CA LEU A 65 -10.94 -4.55 -27.07
C LEU A 65 -9.95 -4.84 -28.19
N ASN A 66 -9.47 -6.08 -28.35
CA ASN A 66 -8.40 -6.41 -29.33
C ASN A 66 -7.25 -5.37 -29.28
N SER A 67 -6.99 -4.82 -28.08
CA SER A 67 -6.39 -3.51 -27.89
C SER A 67 -4.97 -3.60 -27.38
N LYS A 68 -4.26 -2.50 -27.59
CA LYS A 68 -2.89 -2.22 -27.17
C LYS A 68 -2.56 -2.81 -25.81
N GLU A 69 -1.39 -3.43 -25.71
CA GLU A 69 -0.83 -3.94 -24.48
C GLU A 69 -0.94 -2.88 -23.37
N ALA A 70 -1.41 -3.29 -22.20
CA ALA A 70 -1.43 -2.42 -21.03
C ALA A 70 0.00 -2.24 -20.51
N LEU A 71 0.35 -1.05 -20.07
CA LEU A 71 1.60 -0.77 -19.37
C LEU A 71 1.54 -1.43 -17.99
N ARG A 72 2.36 -2.45 -17.75
CA ARG A 72 2.40 -3.18 -16.48
C ARG A 72 3.36 -2.48 -15.52
N VAL A 73 2.83 -2.09 -14.36
CA VAL A 73 3.55 -1.37 -13.31
C VAL A 73 3.56 -2.21 -12.04
N HIS A 74 4.74 -2.66 -11.62
CA HIS A 74 4.94 -3.34 -10.34
C HIS A 74 5.65 -2.40 -9.36
N ALA A 75 5.06 -2.12 -8.21
CA ALA A 75 5.62 -1.20 -7.23
C ALA A 75 5.02 -1.44 -5.83
N SER A 76 5.64 -0.89 -4.80
CA SER A 76 4.99 -0.83 -3.50
C SER A 76 3.88 0.23 -3.51
N HIS A 77 2.79 -0.07 -2.79
CA HIS A 77 1.69 0.88 -2.61
C HIS A 77 2.19 2.19 -1.98
N GLY A 78 1.74 3.34 -2.51
CA GLY A 78 2.09 4.66 -1.96
C GLY A 78 1.66 5.81 -2.85
N PHE A 79 1.47 6.99 -2.25
CA PHE A 79 0.90 8.20 -2.89
C PHE A 79 1.57 8.59 -4.21
N ALA A 80 2.90 8.49 -4.31
CA ALA A 80 3.61 8.85 -5.54
C ALA A 80 3.29 7.89 -6.70
N VAL A 81 3.18 6.59 -6.40
CA VAL A 81 2.82 5.55 -7.37
C VAL A 81 1.37 5.71 -7.80
N GLU A 82 0.46 5.93 -6.86
CA GLU A 82 -0.95 6.20 -7.14
C GLU A 82 -1.11 7.39 -8.10
N LYS A 83 -0.45 8.51 -7.76
CA LYS A 83 -0.54 9.72 -8.58
C LYS A 83 0.07 9.53 -9.97
N MET A 84 1.14 8.78 -10.08
CA MET A 84 1.74 8.42 -11.37
C MET A 84 0.75 7.61 -12.22
N ILE A 85 0.15 6.57 -11.65
CA ILE A 85 -0.82 5.72 -12.33
C ILE A 85 -2.05 6.52 -12.76
N GLU A 86 -2.58 7.37 -11.88
CA GLU A 86 -3.68 8.28 -12.20
C GLU A 86 -3.36 9.16 -13.41
N ASN A 87 -2.20 9.81 -13.42
CA ASN A 87 -1.78 10.66 -14.53
C ASN A 87 -1.62 9.89 -15.85
N LEU A 88 -1.07 8.66 -15.80
CA LEU A 88 -0.95 7.80 -16.96
C LEU A 88 -2.33 7.41 -17.51
N THR A 89 -3.26 7.07 -16.62
CA THR A 89 -4.63 6.72 -16.99
C THR A 89 -5.38 7.91 -17.59
N VAL A 90 -5.25 9.10 -16.99
CA VAL A 90 -5.84 10.34 -17.54
C VAL A 90 -5.28 10.69 -18.91
N SER A 91 -4.00 10.38 -19.18
CA SER A 91 -3.39 10.56 -20.51
C SER A 91 -3.82 9.49 -21.55
N GLY A 92 -4.74 8.60 -21.19
CA GLY A 92 -5.29 7.58 -22.08
C GLY A 92 -4.48 6.29 -22.15
N MET A 93 -3.49 6.11 -21.29
CA MET A 93 -2.75 4.84 -21.19
C MET A 93 -3.52 3.84 -20.34
N ARG A 94 -3.62 2.60 -20.81
CA ARG A 94 -4.05 1.50 -19.97
C ARG A 94 -2.89 1.09 -19.07
N VAL A 95 -3.14 1.05 -17.77
CA VAL A 95 -2.14 0.64 -16.78
C VAL A 95 -2.66 -0.57 -16.02
N GLU A 96 -1.90 -1.65 -16.05
CA GLU A 96 -2.07 -2.81 -15.18
C GLU A 96 -1.10 -2.69 -14.01
N ARG A 97 -1.62 -2.62 -12.79
CA ARG A 97 -0.81 -2.41 -11.59
C ARG A 97 -0.76 -3.66 -10.71
N LYS A 98 0.41 -3.93 -10.16
CA LYS A 98 0.59 -4.95 -9.13
C LYS A 98 1.39 -4.37 -7.97
N TYR A 99 0.81 -4.43 -6.77
CA TYR A 99 1.48 -3.95 -5.57
C TYR A 99 2.32 -5.06 -4.94
N VAL A 100 3.63 -4.85 -4.97
CA VAL A 100 4.65 -5.79 -4.49
C VAL A 100 5.80 -5.04 -3.82
N GLY A 101 6.66 -5.75 -3.10
CA GLY A 101 7.87 -5.16 -2.52
C GLY A 101 8.88 -4.72 -3.59
N SER A 102 9.76 -3.78 -3.22
CA SER A 102 10.77 -3.23 -4.14
C SER A 102 11.64 -4.30 -4.81
N THR A 103 12.04 -5.32 -4.07
CA THR A 103 12.87 -6.44 -4.59
C THR A 103 12.11 -7.25 -5.64
N GLU A 104 10.85 -7.60 -5.36
CA GLU A 104 9.99 -8.33 -6.27
C GLU A 104 9.67 -7.50 -7.52
N ALA A 105 9.42 -6.19 -7.37
CA ALA A 105 9.16 -5.31 -8.51
C ALA A 105 10.36 -5.28 -9.48
N VAL A 106 11.59 -5.11 -8.97
CA VAL A 106 12.79 -5.06 -9.82
C VAL A 106 13.11 -6.43 -10.45
N ALA A 107 12.89 -7.53 -9.73
CA ALA A 107 13.02 -8.88 -10.29
C ALA A 107 12.01 -9.11 -11.42
N SER A 108 10.74 -8.70 -11.22
CA SER A 108 9.69 -8.78 -12.24
C SER A 108 10.02 -8.00 -13.52
N LEU A 109 10.66 -6.82 -13.39
CA LEU A 109 11.16 -6.05 -14.54
C LEU A 109 12.23 -6.83 -15.31
N HIS A 110 13.17 -7.45 -14.61
CA HIS A 110 14.22 -8.27 -15.21
C HIS A 110 13.66 -9.48 -15.97
N GLU A 111 12.61 -10.09 -15.43
CA GLU A 111 11.93 -11.25 -16.01
C GLU A 111 10.96 -10.87 -17.15
N GLY A 112 10.77 -9.56 -17.42
CA GLY A 112 9.82 -9.08 -18.43
C GLY A 112 8.35 -9.19 -18.03
N ALA A 113 8.09 -9.37 -16.72
CA ALA A 113 6.74 -9.43 -16.19
C ALA A 113 6.10 -8.04 -16.06
N CYS A 114 6.86 -6.95 -16.12
CA CYS A 114 6.38 -5.57 -16.15
C CYS A 114 7.32 -4.68 -16.96
N GLU A 115 6.85 -3.50 -17.39
CA GLU A 115 7.63 -2.47 -18.10
C GLU A 115 8.15 -1.41 -17.13
N ILE A 116 7.49 -1.23 -15.97
CA ILE A 116 7.89 -0.28 -14.93
C ILE A 116 7.96 -0.99 -13.59
N ALA A 117 9.10 -0.85 -12.91
CA ALA A 117 9.29 -1.30 -11.53
C ALA A 117 9.54 -0.11 -10.62
N GLY A 118 8.71 0.07 -9.59
CA GLY A 118 8.93 1.05 -8.53
C GLY A 118 9.72 0.45 -7.37
N PHE A 119 10.80 1.10 -6.98
CA PHE A 119 11.62 0.68 -5.85
C PHE A 119 12.16 1.88 -5.06
N HIS A 120 12.65 1.61 -3.86
CA HIS A 120 13.14 2.62 -2.94
C HIS A 120 14.61 2.42 -2.66
N ILE A 121 15.35 3.53 -2.64
CA ILE A 121 16.75 3.57 -2.21
C ILE A 121 16.86 4.59 -1.07
N PRO A 122 17.45 4.24 0.08
CA PRO A 122 17.76 5.21 1.12
C PRO A 122 18.79 6.21 0.60
N GLN A 123 18.72 7.46 1.03
CA GLN A 123 19.75 8.46 0.74
C GLN A 123 20.84 8.41 1.80
N GLY A 124 22.06 8.79 1.42
CA GLY A 124 23.22 8.86 2.32
C GLY A 124 24.02 7.55 2.38
N GLU A 125 24.53 7.19 3.54
CA GLU A 125 25.51 6.10 3.71
C GLU A 125 25.05 4.71 3.24
N PHE A 126 23.75 4.46 3.23
CA PHE A 126 23.18 3.19 2.79
C PHE A 126 22.80 3.15 1.30
N GLU A 127 22.97 4.23 0.57
CA GLU A 127 22.55 4.35 -0.83
C GLU A 127 23.26 3.34 -1.72
N GLU A 128 24.59 3.28 -1.63
CA GLU A 128 25.42 2.39 -2.44
C GLU A 128 25.12 0.90 -2.15
N VAL A 129 24.97 0.56 -0.87
CA VAL A 129 24.68 -0.81 -0.44
C VAL A 129 23.28 -1.24 -0.95
N ALA A 130 22.29 -0.38 -0.81
CA ALA A 130 20.95 -0.64 -1.28
C ALA A 130 20.91 -0.75 -2.81
N PHE A 131 21.65 0.10 -3.53
CA PHE A 131 21.72 0.02 -4.98
C PHE A 131 22.37 -1.28 -5.46
N LYS A 132 23.46 -1.71 -4.82
CA LYS A 132 24.12 -3.00 -5.11
C LYS A 132 23.15 -4.19 -4.97
N HIS A 133 22.19 -4.11 -4.04
CA HIS A 133 21.16 -5.14 -3.91
C HIS A 133 20.32 -5.32 -5.17
N TYR A 134 20.00 -4.23 -5.86
CA TYR A 134 19.19 -4.24 -7.08
C TYR A 134 20.02 -4.44 -8.36
N ALA A 135 21.32 -4.17 -8.32
CA ALA A 135 22.20 -4.18 -9.49
C ALA A 135 22.22 -5.52 -10.24
N ARG A 136 21.96 -6.64 -9.54
CA ARG A 136 21.90 -7.98 -10.14
C ARG A 136 20.75 -8.15 -11.16
N TRP A 137 19.71 -7.34 -11.07
CA TRP A 137 18.56 -7.36 -11.97
C TRP A 137 18.52 -6.18 -12.95
N LEU A 138 19.25 -5.10 -12.63
CA LEU A 138 19.26 -3.89 -13.45
C LEU A 138 20.38 -3.98 -14.50
N VAL A 139 20.01 -3.99 -15.76
CA VAL A 139 20.94 -4.00 -16.88
C VAL A 139 21.07 -2.57 -17.44
N PRO A 140 22.20 -1.85 -17.27
CA PRO A 140 22.32 -0.42 -17.60
C PRO A 140 21.98 -0.06 -19.05
N LYS A 141 22.15 -1.00 -19.99
CA LYS A 141 21.82 -0.82 -21.42
C LYS A 141 20.34 -1.01 -21.73
N GLN A 142 19.59 -1.70 -20.86
CA GLN A 142 18.18 -2.04 -21.05
C GLN A 142 17.26 -1.27 -20.15
N ASN A 143 17.74 -0.90 -18.95
CA ASN A 143 16.95 -0.23 -17.95
C ASN A 143 17.37 1.23 -17.77
N ARG A 144 16.39 2.10 -17.58
CA ARG A 144 16.59 3.50 -17.22
C ARG A 144 15.98 3.75 -15.84
N ILE A 145 16.75 4.38 -14.96
CA ILE A 145 16.26 4.80 -13.64
C ILE A 145 15.76 6.23 -13.75
N ILE A 146 14.55 6.46 -13.25
CA ILE A 146 13.92 7.78 -13.18
C ILE A 146 13.60 8.06 -11.72
N HIS A 147 14.11 9.17 -11.20
CA HIS A 147 13.75 9.65 -9.86
C HIS A 147 12.33 10.24 -9.89
N VAL A 148 11.42 9.66 -9.10
CA VAL A 148 10.01 10.09 -9.06
C VAL A 148 9.77 11.05 -7.89
N ALA A 149 10.21 10.69 -6.69
CA ALA A 149 9.99 11.47 -5.48
C ALA A 149 10.95 11.05 -4.36
N THR A 150 11.16 11.95 -3.43
CA THR A 150 11.83 11.68 -2.15
C THR A 150 10.78 11.66 -1.03
N ARG A 151 10.86 10.70 -0.12
CA ARG A 151 9.99 10.60 1.05
C ARG A 151 10.81 10.52 2.33
N ARG A 152 10.22 11.00 3.43
CA ARG A 152 10.74 10.73 4.77
C ARG A 152 9.96 9.57 5.37
N GLN A 153 10.67 8.64 5.97
CA GLN A 153 10.10 7.53 6.73
C GLN A 153 10.33 7.78 8.22
N GLY A 154 9.32 7.52 9.03
CA GLY A 154 9.39 7.72 10.47
C GLY A 154 8.50 6.73 11.22
N PHE A 155 8.64 6.70 12.52
CA PHE A 155 7.79 5.94 13.41
C PHE A 155 6.63 6.81 13.91
N MET A 156 5.45 6.24 14.00
CA MET A 156 4.32 6.84 14.69
C MET A 156 4.18 6.15 16.04
N VAL A 157 4.21 6.92 17.10
CA VAL A 157 4.02 6.44 18.47
C VAL A 157 2.64 6.81 19.00
N ALA A 158 2.20 6.11 20.04
CA ALA A 158 0.93 6.42 20.70
C ALA A 158 0.93 7.85 21.27
N LYS A 159 -0.26 8.46 21.38
CA LYS A 159 -0.43 9.81 21.93
C LYS A 159 0.24 9.92 23.30
N GLY A 160 1.06 10.96 23.46
CA GLY A 160 1.84 11.20 24.67
C GLY A 160 3.13 10.38 24.77
N ASN A 161 3.45 9.56 23.77
CA ASN A 161 4.67 8.76 23.70
C ASN A 161 4.98 8.01 25.02
N PRO A 162 4.10 7.11 25.51
CA PRO A 162 4.21 6.49 26.82
C PRO A 162 5.48 5.66 27.00
N HIS A 163 6.10 5.20 25.90
CA HIS A 163 7.35 4.44 25.90
C HIS A 163 8.58 5.32 25.67
N LYS A 164 8.41 6.65 25.59
CA LYS A 164 9.49 7.65 25.40
C LYS A 164 10.41 7.31 24.21
N ILE A 165 9.84 6.86 23.11
CA ILE A 165 10.57 6.55 21.86
C ILE A 165 10.78 7.84 21.10
N TYR A 166 12.02 8.33 21.05
CA TYR A 166 12.43 9.57 20.35
C TYR A 166 13.36 9.28 19.18
N GLU A 167 14.09 8.17 19.24
CA GLU A 167 15.02 7.73 18.20
C GLU A 167 15.02 6.21 18.03
N VAL A 168 15.73 5.72 17.01
CA VAL A 168 15.74 4.28 16.68
C VAL A 168 16.35 3.44 17.80
N SER A 169 17.31 4.02 18.54
CA SER A 169 17.93 3.36 19.69
C SER A 169 17.01 3.13 20.89
N ASP A 170 15.82 3.75 20.89
CA ASP A 170 14.80 3.56 21.95
C ASP A 170 13.88 2.35 21.67
N LEU A 171 14.06 1.67 20.53
CA LEU A 171 13.31 0.48 20.12
C LEU A 171 13.95 -0.81 20.63
#